data_d4d2560b5fa5c34c9649a4101869398a
#
_entry.id   d4d2560b5fa5c34c9649a4101869398a
#
_cell.length_a   1.000
_cell.length_b   1.000
_cell.length_c   1.000
_cell.angle_alpha   90.00
_cell.angle_beta   90.00
_cell.angle_gamma   90.00
#
_symmetry.space_group_name_H-M   'P 1'
#
loop_
_entity.id
_entity.type
_entity.pdbx_description
1 polymer ?
#
loop_
_entity_poly.entity_id
_entity_poly.type
_entity_poly.pdbx_seq_one_letter_code
_entity_poly.pdbx_strand_id
1 'polypeptide(L)'
;MTRDQPIAGQVRRREISKVTALTNPLSGHGSAVEAAQTAIARLHHRGVEVVEIIGDSAEDARYLVSAALEKGTDAVMVTGGDGVISNALQVLAGTDVPLGIIPAGTGNDHAREFGIPTKDPEAAADVVVDGWTETIDLGRIQCAAGIDKWFGTVAATGFDSLVTDRANRMRWPHGRLRYYIAMVAELSQLRLLPFRLVLDGTEEIDADITLAAFGNTRSYGGGLLICPNADRTDGLLDITMAHSDSRTKLVRLFPTVVKGTHVELDEVSTARAKSIHVECPGINVYADGDFACLLPAEISAVPAALQILRPARL
;
A
#
# COMPACT_ATOMS: atom_id res chain seq x y z
N MET A 1 1.89 34.68 1.68
CA MET A 1 0.70 33.86 1.91
C MET A 1 1.22 32.52 2.42
N THR A 2 1.07 32.26 3.71
CA THR A 2 1.33 30.94 4.30
C THR A 2 0.30 29.99 3.72
N ARG A 3 0.70 29.04 2.87
CA ARG A 3 -0.17 27.92 2.48
C ARG A 3 -0.54 27.19 3.76
N ASP A 4 -1.84 27.11 4.05
CA ASP A 4 -2.32 26.23 5.12
C ASP A 4 -1.76 24.84 4.86
N GLN A 5 -1.04 24.31 5.85
CA GLN A 5 -0.56 22.94 5.74
C GLN A 5 -1.77 21.98 5.67
N PRO A 6 -1.72 20.98 4.79
CA PRO A 6 -2.80 20.01 4.73
C PRO A 6 -2.94 19.28 6.07
N ILE A 7 -4.17 19.06 6.49
CA ILE A 7 -4.50 18.37 7.75
C ILE A 7 -5.00 16.98 7.39
N ALA A 8 -4.42 15.94 8.00
CA ALA A 8 -4.85 14.55 7.82
C ALA A 8 -6.35 14.40 8.20
N GLY A 9 -7.06 13.55 7.48
CA GLY A 9 -8.51 13.35 7.61
C GLY A 9 -9.37 14.47 7.00
N GLN A 10 -8.75 15.53 6.46
CA GLN A 10 -9.51 16.60 5.83
C GLN A 10 -10.09 16.15 4.49
N VAL A 11 -11.41 16.22 4.35
CA VAL A 11 -12.14 15.97 3.12
C VAL A 11 -12.52 17.29 2.46
N ARG A 12 -12.15 17.44 1.20
CA ARG A 12 -12.46 18.63 0.39
C ARG A 12 -12.98 18.21 -0.98
N ARG A 13 -13.72 19.10 -1.64
CA ARG A 13 -14.05 18.94 -3.05
C ARG A 13 -13.16 19.85 -3.88
N ARG A 14 -12.55 19.29 -4.92
CA ARG A 14 -11.74 20.02 -5.92
C ARG A 14 -12.41 19.92 -7.27
N GLU A 15 -12.28 20.94 -8.07
CA GLU A 15 -12.63 20.88 -9.47
C GLU A 15 -11.52 20.13 -10.22
N ILE A 16 -11.89 19.12 -10.99
CA ILE A 16 -10.99 18.31 -11.80
C ILE A 16 -11.35 18.55 -13.27
N SER A 17 -10.50 19.29 -13.94
CA SER A 17 -10.65 19.65 -15.38
C SER A 17 -9.60 18.97 -16.25
N LYS A 18 -8.44 18.63 -15.67
CA LYS A 18 -7.33 18.00 -16.38
C LYS A 18 -6.73 16.86 -15.56
N VAL A 19 -6.67 15.66 -16.14
CA VAL A 19 -6.16 14.45 -15.50
C VAL A 19 -5.00 13.87 -16.30
N THR A 20 -3.91 13.52 -15.63
CA THR A 20 -2.87 12.67 -16.21
C THR A 20 -3.18 11.21 -15.88
N ALA A 21 -3.42 10.39 -16.88
CA ALA A 21 -3.79 8.98 -16.75
C ALA A 21 -2.55 8.09 -16.98
N LEU A 22 -2.03 7.48 -15.91
CA LEU A 22 -0.96 6.48 -15.96
C LEU A 22 -1.59 5.09 -16.09
N THR A 23 -1.24 4.40 -17.17
CA THR A 23 -1.64 3.01 -17.39
C THR A 23 -0.41 2.10 -17.48
N ASN A 24 -0.42 1.02 -16.70
CA ASN A 24 0.56 -0.05 -16.88
C ASN A 24 -0.07 -1.19 -17.67
N PRO A 25 0.30 -1.39 -18.96
CA PRO A 25 -0.30 -2.40 -19.82
C PRO A 25 -0.05 -3.84 -19.37
N LEU A 26 0.97 -4.05 -18.53
CA LEU A 26 1.31 -5.38 -17.97
C LEU A 26 0.48 -5.73 -16.72
N SER A 27 -0.26 -4.78 -16.17
CA SER A 27 -1.12 -5.00 -15.01
C SER A 27 -2.35 -5.84 -15.35
N GLY A 28 -2.78 -6.69 -14.42
CA GLY A 28 -4.03 -7.44 -14.53
C GLY A 28 -4.14 -8.38 -15.72
N HIS A 29 -3.01 -8.86 -16.29
CA HIS A 29 -3.01 -9.73 -17.49
C HIS A 29 -3.73 -9.10 -18.70
N GLY A 30 -3.62 -7.79 -18.87
CA GLY A 30 -4.23 -7.03 -19.96
C GLY A 30 -5.57 -6.36 -19.63
N SER A 31 -6.23 -6.71 -18.53
CA SER A 31 -7.48 -6.06 -18.10
C SER A 31 -7.31 -4.57 -17.73
N ALA A 32 -6.09 -4.16 -17.40
CA ALA A 32 -5.79 -2.76 -17.10
C ALA A 32 -5.96 -1.84 -18.32
N VAL A 33 -5.66 -2.33 -19.52
CA VAL A 33 -5.81 -1.53 -20.75
C VAL A 33 -7.29 -1.25 -21.02
N GLU A 34 -8.15 -2.27 -20.94
CA GLU A 34 -9.59 -2.13 -21.13
C GLU A 34 -10.21 -1.22 -20.06
N ALA A 35 -9.82 -1.42 -18.77
CA ALA A 35 -10.27 -0.58 -17.68
C ALA A 35 -9.84 0.89 -17.86
N ALA A 36 -8.60 1.13 -18.32
CA ALA A 36 -8.11 2.47 -18.61
C ALA A 36 -8.91 3.13 -19.73
N GLN A 37 -9.12 2.44 -20.84
CA GLN A 37 -9.89 2.96 -21.97
C GLN A 37 -11.32 3.33 -21.57
N THR A 38 -11.98 2.46 -20.78
CA THR A 38 -13.33 2.71 -20.25
C THR A 38 -13.35 3.94 -19.34
N ALA A 39 -12.40 4.04 -18.41
CA ALA A 39 -12.28 5.18 -17.49
C ALA A 39 -11.99 6.49 -18.24
N ILE A 40 -11.05 6.47 -19.20
CA ILE A 40 -10.70 7.64 -20.01
C ILE A 40 -11.89 8.12 -20.86
N ALA A 41 -12.62 7.20 -21.50
CA ALA A 41 -13.84 7.54 -22.24
C ALA A 41 -14.89 8.20 -21.33
N ARG A 42 -15.03 7.70 -20.09
CA ARG A 42 -15.93 8.29 -19.10
C ARG A 42 -15.49 9.70 -18.69
N LEU A 43 -14.18 9.94 -18.46
CA LEU A 43 -13.63 11.26 -18.15
C LEU A 43 -13.91 12.26 -19.28
N HIS A 44 -13.65 11.88 -20.54
CA HIS A 44 -13.97 12.73 -21.69
C HIS A 44 -15.45 13.04 -21.80
N HIS A 45 -16.33 12.05 -21.60
CA HIS A 45 -17.78 12.25 -21.57
C HIS A 45 -18.22 13.25 -20.48
N ARG A 46 -17.49 13.29 -19.35
CA ARG A 46 -17.70 14.22 -18.24
C ARG A 46 -17.01 15.59 -18.47
N GLY A 47 -16.36 15.81 -19.63
CA GLY A 47 -15.71 17.07 -19.99
C GLY A 47 -14.31 17.29 -19.42
N VAL A 48 -13.64 16.23 -18.95
CA VAL A 48 -12.28 16.30 -18.40
C VAL A 48 -11.26 16.09 -19.52
N GLU A 49 -10.23 16.95 -19.57
CA GLU A 49 -9.04 16.76 -20.42
C GLU A 49 -8.19 15.63 -19.85
N VAL A 50 -7.81 14.66 -20.67
CA VAL A 50 -6.98 13.53 -20.26
C VAL A 50 -5.68 13.50 -21.04
N VAL A 51 -4.56 13.48 -20.32
CA VAL A 51 -3.22 13.24 -20.85
C VAL A 51 -2.82 11.81 -20.50
N GLU A 52 -2.80 10.95 -21.51
CA GLU A 52 -2.40 9.55 -21.31
C GLU A 52 -0.88 9.41 -21.28
N ILE A 53 -0.39 8.66 -20.30
CA ILE A 53 1.02 8.27 -20.18
C ILE A 53 1.11 6.75 -19.95
N ILE A 54 2.07 6.14 -20.63
CA ILE A 54 2.35 4.71 -20.51
C ILE A 54 3.84 4.59 -20.19
N GLY A 55 4.16 4.02 -19.03
CA GLY A 55 5.54 3.79 -18.64
C GLY A 55 5.99 2.39 -19.07
N ASP A 56 7.15 2.30 -19.69
CA ASP A 56 7.79 1.04 -20.08
C ASP A 56 8.43 0.31 -18.88
N SER A 57 8.67 1.04 -17.80
CA SER A 57 9.21 0.54 -16.54
C SER A 57 8.65 1.35 -15.36
N ALA A 58 8.90 0.87 -14.14
CA ALA A 58 8.56 1.59 -12.92
C ALA A 58 9.28 2.95 -12.82
N GLU A 59 10.54 3.02 -13.27
CA GLU A 59 11.33 4.25 -13.27
C GLU A 59 10.80 5.25 -14.31
N ASP A 60 10.50 4.78 -15.52
CA ASP A 60 9.92 5.58 -16.58
C ASP A 60 8.54 6.13 -16.19
N ALA A 61 7.70 5.29 -15.58
CA ALA A 61 6.41 5.73 -15.06
C ALA A 61 6.55 6.87 -14.03
N ARG A 62 7.51 6.79 -13.11
CA ARG A 62 7.79 7.86 -12.14
C ARG A 62 8.26 9.14 -12.83
N TYR A 63 9.14 9.02 -13.81
CA TYR A 63 9.62 10.17 -14.60
C TYR A 63 8.46 10.86 -15.32
N LEU A 64 7.59 10.09 -15.98
CA LEU A 64 6.44 10.63 -16.71
C LEU A 64 5.42 11.32 -15.77
N VAL A 65 5.17 10.74 -14.59
CA VAL A 65 4.32 11.39 -13.57
C VAL A 65 4.97 12.69 -13.07
N SER A 66 6.27 12.70 -12.78
CA SER A 66 6.97 13.92 -12.37
C SER A 66 6.87 15.02 -13.42
N ALA A 67 7.09 14.67 -14.69
CA ALA A 67 6.98 15.62 -15.80
C ALA A 67 5.54 16.15 -15.97
N ALA A 68 4.53 15.33 -15.67
CA ALA A 68 3.13 15.76 -15.69
C ALA A 68 2.80 16.74 -14.56
N LEU A 69 3.36 16.54 -13.37
CA LEU A 69 3.23 17.48 -12.25
C LEU A 69 3.82 18.85 -12.59
N GLU A 70 5.00 18.88 -13.24
CA GLU A 70 5.65 20.13 -13.68
C GLU A 70 4.83 20.88 -14.74
N LYS A 71 4.16 20.16 -15.65
CA LYS A 71 3.29 20.73 -16.69
C LYS A 71 1.93 21.18 -16.17
N GLY A 72 1.57 20.81 -14.96
CA GLY A 72 0.28 21.09 -14.33
C GLY A 72 -0.80 20.08 -14.73
N THR A 73 -1.31 19.41 -13.73
CA THR A 73 -2.45 18.49 -13.78
C THR A 73 -3.27 18.65 -12.49
N ASP A 74 -4.59 18.47 -12.56
CA ASP A 74 -5.45 18.59 -11.37
C ASP A 74 -5.45 17.29 -10.57
N ALA A 75 -5.19 16.15 -11.23
CA ALA A 75 -5.07 14.84 -10.60
C ALA A 75 -4.19 13.89 -11.43
N VAL A 76 -3.57 12.92 -10.78
CA VAL A 76 -2.96 11.76 -11.43
C VAL A 76 -3.86 10.55 -11.22
N MET A 77 -4.38 9.99 -12.29
CA MET A 77 -5.19 8.77 -12.29
C MET A 77 -4.32 7.58 -12.65
N VAL A 78 -4.32 6.56 -11.82
CA VAL A 78 -3.53 5.34 -12.00
C VAL A 78 -4.46 4.16 -12.29
N THR A 79 -4.25 3.47 -13.41
CA THR A 79 -4.98 2.25 -13.74
C THR A 79 -4.09 1.04 -13.53
N GLY A 80 -4.45 0.19 -12.56
CA GLY A 80 -3.69 -1.02 -12.26
C GLY A 80 -3.97 -1.61 -10.88
N GLY A 81 -3.04 -2.42 -10.39
CA GLY A 81 -3.05 -2.98 -9.05
C GLY A 81 -2.19 -2.16 -8.08
N ASP A 82 -2.06 -2.68 -6.84
CA ASP A 82 -1.36 -2.00 -5.74
C ASP A 82 0.09 -1.64 -6.08
N GLY A 83 0.82 -2.45 -6.85
CA GLY A 83 2.19 -2.14 -7.25
C GLY A 83 2.32 -0.90 -8.16
N VAL A 84 1.36 -0.64 -9.06
CA VAL A 84 1.36 0.59 -9.89
C VAL A 84 1.03 1.80 -9.02
N ILE A 85 0.13 1.64 -8.05
CA ILE A 85 -0.21 2.67 -7.07
C ILE A 85 1.01 2.98 -6.21
N SER A 86 1.66 1.97 -5.63
CA SER A 86 2.89 2.12 -4.85
C SER A 86 3.98 2.86 -5.62
N ASN A 87 4.10 2.63 -6.93
CA ASN A 87 5.04 3.35 -7.78
C ASN A 87 4.67 4.84 -7.95
N ALA A 88 3.39 5.17 -8.11
CA ALA A 88 2.92 6.56 -8.20
C ALA A 88 3.09 7.31 -6.86
N LEU A 89 2.93 6.63 -5.72
CA LEU A 89 3.15 7.21 -4.39
C LEU A 89 4.55 7.79 -4.23
N GLN A 90 5.57 7.19 -4.86
CA GLN A 90 6.97 7.66 -4.77
C GLN A 90 7.14 9.08 -5.32
N VAL A 91 6.21 9.54 -6.16
CA VAL A 91 6.25 10.87 -6.80
C VAL A 91 5.19 11.80 -6.22
N LEU A 92 4.03 11.26 -5.84
CA LEU A 92 2.91 12.06 -5.35
C LEU A 92 3.01 12.42 -3.87
N ALA A 93 3.79 11.67 -3.08
CA ALA A 93 3.99 11.95 -1.67
C ALA A 93 4.51 13.38 -1.44
N GLY A 94 3.84 14.13 -0.56
CA GLY A 94 4.16 15.51 -0.25
C GLY A 94 3.74 16.54 -1.31
N THR A 95 3.01 16.13 -2.37
CA THR A 95 2.45 17.05 -3.37
C THR A 95 0.98 17.39 -3.09
N ASP A 96 0.49 18.48 -3.70
CA ASP A 96 -0.92 18.87 -3.60
C ASP A 96 -1.80 18.19 -4.67
N VAL A 97 -1.22 17.37 -5.56
CA VAL A 97 -1.95 16.71 -6.65
C VAL A 97 -2.53 15.39 -6.15
N PRO A 98 -3.85 15.21 -6.18
CA PRO A 98 -4.48 14.02 -5.69
C PRO A 98 -4.29 12.81 -6.61
N LEU A 99 -4.23 11.64 -5.97
CA LEU A 99 -4.23 10.34 -6.61
C LEU A 99 -5.67 9.87 -6.88
N GLY A 100 -5.99 9.56 -8.12
CA GLY A 100 -7.17 8.80 -8.53
C GLY A 100 -6.81 7.35 -8.84
N ILE A 101 -7.68 6.41 -8.53
CA ILE A 101 -7.42 4.98 -8.72
C ILE A 101 -8.50 4.35 -9.59
N ILE A 102 -8.09 3.68 -10.67
CA ILE A 102 -8.91 2.76 -11.46
C ILE A 102 -8.41 1.34 -11.19
N PRO A 103 -9.11 0.57 -10.34
CA PRO A 103 -8.62 -0.73 -9.90
C PRO A 103 -8.68 -1.76 -11.03
N ALA A 104 -7.53 -2.35 -11.37
CA ALA A 104 -7.41 -3.41 -12.37
C ALA A 104 -6.45 -4.53 -11.92
N GLY A 105 -6.14 -4.60 -10.64
CA GLY A 105 -5.29 -5.61 -10.03
C GLY A 105 -6.06 -6.75 -9.38
N THR A 106 -5.30 -7.68 -8.77
CA THR A 106 -5.87 -8.82 -8.05
C THR A 106 -6.17 -8.48 -6.57
N GLY A 107 -5.33 -7.68 -5.93
CA GLY A 107 -5.45 -7.23 -4.53
C GLY A 107 -6.40 -6.06 -4.43
N ASN A 108 -6.03 -4.94 -4.99
CA ASN A 108 -6.72 -3.65 -4.95
C ASN A 108 -7.00 -3.20 -3.49
N ASP A 109 -6.00 -3.36 -2.62
CA ASP A 109 -6.14 -3.04 -1.19
C ASP A 109 -6.34 -1.54 -0.97
N HIS A 110 -5.61 -0.69 -1.71
CA HIS A 110 -5.84 0.75 -1.71
C HIS A 110 -7.28 1.11 -2.10
N ALA A 111 -7.78 0.54 -3.20
CA ALA A 111 -9.13 0.86 -3.66
C ALA A 111 -10.22 0.43 -2.66
N ARG A 112 -10.03 -0.73 -1.99
CA ARG A 112 -10.95 -1.18 -0.95
C ARG A 112 -10.95 -0.26 0.26
N GLU A 113 -9.77 0.19 0.70
CA GLU A 113 -9.64 1.07 1.86
C GLU A 113 -10.38 2.40 1.66
N PHE A 114 -10.33 2.92 0.43
CA PHE A 114 -10.97 4.19 0.09
C PHE A 114 -12.38 4.06 -0.51
N GLY A 115 -12.97 2.84 -0.49
CA GLY A 115 -14.33 2.61 -1.00
C GLY A 115 -14.48 2.84 -2.50
N ILE A 116 -13.38 2.78 -3.27
CA ILE A 116 -13.38 2.96 -4.72
C ILE A 116 -13.94 1.69 -5.38
N PRO A 117 -14.87 1.82 -6.35
CA PRO A 117 -15.45 0.67 -7.06
C PRO A 117 -14.38 -0.20 -7.73
N THR A 118 -14.24 -1.48 -7.29
CA THR A 118 -13.17 -2.36 -7.77
C THR A 118 -13.50 -3.17 -9.02
N LYS A 119 -14.76 -3.11 -9.49
CA LYS A 119 -15.26 -3.92 -10.63
C LYS A 119 -15.94 -3.06 -11.69
N ASP A 120 -15.96 -1.76 -11.52
CA ASP A 120 -16.65 -0.81 -12.39
C ASP A 120 -15.71 0.38 -12.67
N PRO A 121 -14.97 0.34 -13.81
CA PRO A 121 -14.06 1.42 -14.18
C PRO A 121 -14.76 2.76 -14.45
N GLU A 122 -16.02 2.75 -14.93
CA GLU A 122 -16.78 3.99 -15.14
C GLU A 122 -17.11 4.65 -13.79
N ALA A 123 -17.61 3.87 -12.85
CA ALA A 123 -17.91 4.37 -11.51
C ALA A 123 -16.63 4.83 -10.78
N ALA A 124 -15.49 4.15 -10.99
CA ALA A 124 -14.20 4.60 -10.46
C ALA A 124 -13.73 5.92 -11.11
N ALA A 125 -13.98 6.12 -12.41
CA ALA A 125 -13.70 7.37 -13.10
C ALA A 125 -14.63 8.51 -12.61
N ASP A 126 -15.88 8.23 -12.29
CA ASP A 126 -16.80 9.20 -11.70
C ASP A 126 -16.28 9.69 -10.33
N VAL A 127 -15.65 8.81 -9.52
CA VAL A 127 -14.98 9.23 -8.27
C VAL A 127 -13.90 10.28 -8.54
N VAL A 128 -13.13 10.11 -9.62
CA VAL A 128 -12.10 11.09 -10.01
C VAL A 128 -12.74 12.43 -10.39
N VAL A 129 -13.77 12.42 -11.21
CA VAL A 129 -14.45 13.66 -11.69
C VAL A 129 -15.18 14.38 -10.58
N ASP A 130 -15.80 13.64 -9.68
CA ASP A 130 -16.54 14.23 -8.55
C ASP A 130 -15.64 15.02 -7.61
N GLY A 131 -14.34 14.72 -7.62
CA GLY A 131 -13.29 15.55 -7.04
C GLY A 131 -13.28 15.59 -5.51
N TRP A 132 -13.88 14.61 -4.82
CA TRP A 132 -13.78 14.52 -3.36
C TRP A 132 -12.41 13.96 -2.99
N THR A 133 -11.59 14.78 -2.34
CA THR A 133 -10.25 14.41 -1.87
C THR A 133 -10.24 14.24 -0.36
N GLU A 134 -9.51 13.25 0.09
CA GLU A 134 -9.14 13.06 1.51
C GLU A 134 -7.62 13.18 1.63
N THR A 135 -7.15 13.93 2.62
CA THR A 135 -5.73 14.01 2.96
C THR A 135 -5.39 12.89 3.94
N ILE A 136 -4.43 12.08 3.60
CA ILE A 136 -4.04 10.89 4.39
C ILE A 136 -2.56 10.87 4.70
N ASP A 137 -2.21 10.09 5.69
CA ASP A 137 -0.83 9.78 6.03
C ASP A 137 -0.27 8.72 5.07
N LEU A 138 1.04 8.65 4.97
CA LEU A 138 1.75 7.55 4.32
C LEU A 138 2.79 6.97 5.27
N GLY A 139 3.06 5.70 5.11
CA GLY A 139 4.25 5.11 5.70
C GLY A 139 5.49 5.40 4.85
N ARG A 140 6.65 5.51 5.51
CA ARG A 140 7.96 5.72 4.88
C ARG A 140 8.97 4.75 5.47
N ILE A 141 9.74 4.10 4.61
CA ILE A 141 10.82 3.18 4.99
C ILE A 141 12.14 3.78 4.54
N GLN A 142 13.08 3.89 5.48
CA GLN A 142 14.45 4.32 5.22
C GLN A 142 15.43 3.28 5.74
N CYS A 143 16.47 2.97 4.99
CA CYS A 143 17.50 2.04 5.44
C CYS A 143 18.92 2.49 5.06
N ALA A 144 19.93 1.85 5.67
CA ALA A 144 21.33 2.21 5.54
C ALA A 144 21.86 2.17 4.09
N ALA A 145 21.23 1.44 3.19
CA ALA A 145 21.58 1.40 1.77
C ALA A 145 21.15 2.63 0.97
N GLY A 146 20.64 3.68 1.65
CA GLY A 146 20.13 4.89 1.02
C GLY A 146 18.76 4.72 0.34
N ILE A 147 18.06 3.63 0.64
CA ILE A 147 16.68 3.42 0.17
C ILE A 147 15.76 4.29 1.01
N ASP A 148 14.88 4.98 0.30
CA ASP A 148 13.82 5.83 0.85
C ASP A 148 12.56 5.54 0.05
N LYS A 149 11.59 4.85 0.68
CA LYS A 149 10.39 4.32 0.01
C LYS A 149 9.13 4.67 0.76
N TRP A 150 8.15 5.20 0.06
CA TRP A 150 6.79 5.44 0.55
C TRP A 150 5.92 4.20 0.39
N PHE A 151 4.98 4.01 1.30
CA PHE A 151 3.93 2.99 1.17
C PHE A 151 2.58 3.52 1.68
N GLY A 152 1.53 3.05 1.05
CA GLY A 152 0.17 3.49 1.34
C GLY A 152 -0.59 2.54 2.26
N THR A 153 -0.30 1.24 2.22
CA THR A 153 -1.06 0.23 2.97
C THR A 153 -0.29 -0.33 4.15
N VAL A 154 0.45 -1.40 3.96
CA VAL A 154 1.14 -2.13 5.04
C VAL A 154 2.57 -2.46 4.61
N ALA A 155 3.52 -2.24 5.52
CA ALA A 155 4.84 -2.84 5.44
C ALA A 155 4.87 -4.10 6.31
N ALA A 156 5.46 -5.20 5.81
CA ALA A 156 5.52 -6.47 6.50
C ALA A 156 6.92 -7.10 6.43
N THR A 157 7.27 -7.83 7.48
CA THR A 157 8.58 -8.50 7.60
C THR A 157 8.45 -9.82 8.38
N GLY A 158 9.49 -10.66 8.33
CA GLY A 158 9.45 -11.98 8.95
C GLY A 158 8.84 -13.02 8.01
N PHE A 159 7.91 -13.84 8.49
CA PHE A 159 7.29 -14.93 7.72
C PHE A 159 6.71 -14.46 6.37
N ASP A 160 6.02 -13.33 6.36
CA ASP A 160 5.45 -12.75 5.14
C ASP A 160 6.51 -12.41 4.09
N SER A 161 7.63 -11.82 4.53
CA SER A 161 8.72 -11.50 3.62
C SER A 161 9.38 -12.76 3.07
N LEU A 162 9.53 -13.81 3.89
CA LEU A 162 10.06 -15.11 3.46
C LEU A 162 9.15 -15.79 2.42
N VAL A 163 7.83 -15.73 2.63
CA VAL A 163 6.84 -16.24 1.66
C VAL A 163 6.93 -15.46 0.35
N THR A 164 7.02 -14.14 0.40
CA THR A 164 7.11 -13.28 -0.78
C THR A 164 8.43 -13.48 -1.51
N ASP A 165 9.55 -13.57 -0.80
CA ASP A 165 10.86 -13.89 -1.36
C ASP A 165 10.86 -15.23 -2.11
N ARG A 166 10.31 -16.26 -1.46
CA ARG A 166 10.17 -17.57 -2.09
C ARG A 166 9.29 -17.51 -3.32
N ALA A 167 8.12 -16.89 -3.21
CA ALA A 167 7.19 -16.75 -4.32
C ALA A 167 7.86 -16.04 -5.52
N ASN A 168 8.61 -14.98 -5.28
CA ASN A 168 9.30 -14.22 -6.33
C ASN A 168 10.43 -14.99 -7.00
N ARG A 169 11.08 -15.94 -6.31
CA ARG A 169 12.08 -16.83 -6.88
C ARG A 169 11.50 -18.01 -7.68
N MET A 170 10.22 -18.33 -7.45
CA MET A 170 9.55 -19.42 -8.15
C MET A 170 9.19 -19.02 -9.58
N ARG A 171 9.58 -19.85 -10.56
CA ARG A 171 9.23 -19.66 -11.98
C ARG A 171 7.85 -20.24 -12.31
N TRP A 172 7.37 -21.20 -11.56
CA TRP A 172 6.11 -21.91 -11.73
C TRP A 172 5.62 -22.43 -10.34
N PRO A 173 4.29 -22.44 -10.07
CA PRO A 173 3.19 -21.96 -10.88
C PRO A 173 3.07 -20.42 -10.89
N HIS A 174 2.17 -19.88 -11.71
CA HIS A 174 1.89 -18.44 -11.78
C HIS A 174 0.69 -18.03 -10.90
N GLY A 175 0.57 -16.76 -10.62
CA GLY A 175 -0.55 -16.17 -9.90
C GLY A 175 -0.64 -16.62 -8.43
N ARG A 176 -1.86 -16.67 -7.88
CA ARG A 176 -2.10 -16.95 -6.46
C ARG A 176 -1.56 -18.30 -5.98
N LEU A 177 -1.56 -19.31 -6.86
CA LEU A 177 -1.10 -20.65 -6.50
C LEU A 177 0.38 -20.66 -6.09
N ARG A 178 1.21 -19.81 -6.70
CA ARG A 178 2.62 -19.64 -6.35
C ARG A 178 2.78 -19.21 -4.88
N TYR A 179 1.97 -18.27 -4.43
CA TYR A 179 1.99 -17.79 -3.05
C TYR A 179 1.51 -18.86 -2.05
N TYR A 180 0.50 -19.66 -2.39
CA TYR A 180 0.06 -20.77 -1.54
C TYR A 180 1.16 -21.82 -1.37
N ILE A 181 1.86 -22.18 -2.45
CA ILE A 181 2.97 -23.14 -2.38
C ILE A 181 4.13 -22.55 -1.56
N ALA A 182 4.48 -21.28 -1.77
CA ALA A 182 5.50 -20.59 -1.00
C ALA A 182 5.13 -20.56 0.50
N MET A 183 3.89 -20.23 0.82
CA MET A 183 3.37 -20.22 2.20
C MET A 183 3.48 -21.60 2.86
N VAL A 184 3.06 -22.66 2.18
CA VAL A 184 3.17 -24.02 2.71
C VAL A 184 4.64 -24.42 2.93
N ALA A 185 5.52 -24.05 2.01
CA ALA A 185 6.94 -24.33 2.13
C ALA A 185 7.57 -23.56 3.31
N GLU A 186 7.27 -22.28 3.49
CA GLU A 186 7.76 -21.49 4.64
C GLU A 186 7.14 -21.97 5.95
N LEU A 187 5.85 -22.35 5.98
CA LEU A 187 5.24 -22.98 7.15
C LEU A 187 5.96 -24.28 7.55
N SER A 188 6.52 -25.03 6.59
CA SER A 188 7.29 -26.23 6.91
C SER A 188 8.61 -25.94 7.64
N GLN A 189 9.14 -24.74 7.50
CA GLN A 189 10.39 -24.24 8.11
C GLN A 189 10.12 -23.11 9.12
N LEU A 190 8.89 -23.01 9.60
CA LEU A 190 8.48 -21.97 10.53
C LEU A 190 9.41 -21.90 11.73
N ARG A 191 9.86 -20.71 12.04
CA ARG A 191 10.73 -20.40 13.17
C ARG A 191 10.41 -19.02 13.72
N LEU A 192 10.68 -18.84 14.98
CA LEU A 192 10.74 -17.52 15.58
C LEU A 192 12.02 -16.80 15.12
N LEU A 193 11.93 -15.51 14.93
CA LEU A 193 13.02 -14.65 14.49
C LEU A 193 13.29 -13.60 15.58
N PRO A 194 14.56 -13.34 15.93
CA PRO A 194 14.90 -12.35 16.95
C PRO A 194 14.72 -10.94 16.41
N PHE A 195 13.59 -10.33 16.70
CA PHE A 195 13.32 -8.95 16.38
C PHE A 195 13.64 -8.03 17.53
N ARG A 196 14.24 -6.89 17.22
CA ARG A 196 14.32 -5.73 18.08
C ARG A 196 13.59 -4.57 17.40
N LEU A 197 12.61 -4.01 18.11
CA LEU A 197 11.88 -2.83 17.69
C LEU A 197 12.11 -1.73 18.73
N VAL A 198 12.40 -0.51 18.27
CA VAL A 198 12.45 0.68 19.13
C VAL A 198 11.37 1.63 18.65
N LEU A 199 10.34 1.83 19.48
CA LEU A 199 9.19 2.65 19.19
C LEU A 199 9.43 4.07 19.69
N ASP A 200 9.28 5.05 18.81
CA ASP A 200 9.43 6.49 19.09
C ASP A 200 10.74 6.84 19.83
N GLY A 201 11.79 6.02 19.61
CA GLY A 201 13.12 6.17 20.21
C GLY A 201 13.21 5.91 21.72
N THR A 202 12.15 5.40 22.34
CA THR A 202 12.08 5.26 23.82
C THR A 202 11.63 3.89 24.32
N GLU A 203 10.71 3.24 23.62
CA GLU A 203 10.19 1.93 24.02
C GLU A 203 10.87 0.82 23.20
N GLU A 204 11.58 -0.07 23.90
CA GLU A 204 12.28 -1.19 23.29
C GLU A 204 11.47 -2.49 23.46
N ILE A 205 11.29 -3.23 22.36
CA ILE A 205 10.66 -4.55 22.32
C ILE A 205 11.68 -5.52 21.72
N ASP A 206 12.27 -6.35 22.56
CA ASP A 206 13.08 -7.50 22.15
C ASP A 206 12.21 -8.75 22.23
N ALA A 207 11.87 -9.35 21.10
CA ALA A 207 10.97 -10.48 21.06
C ALA A 207 11.30 -11.45 19.93
N ASP A 208 11.17 -12.73 20.25
CA ASP A 208 11.17 -13.78 19.23
C ASP A 208 9.77 -13.87 18.60
N ILE A 209 9.63 -13.35 17.39
CA ILE A 209 8.35 -13.30 16.68
C ILE A 209 8.45 -13.93 15.28
N THR A 210 7.32 -14.33 14.75
CA THR A 210 7.23 -14.93 13.43
C THR A 210 7.07 -13.88 12.35
N LEU A 211 6.30 -12.83 12.66
CA LEU A 211 5.85 -11.81 11.73
C LEU A 211 5.72 -10.48 12.45
N ALA A 212 6.15 -9.39 11.81
CA ALA A 212 5.77 -8.03 12.17
C ALA A 212 5.17 -7.32 10.94
N ALA A 213 4.03 -6.66 11.15
CA ALA A 213 3.35 -5.84 10.16
C ALA A 213 3.15 -4.42 10.70
N PHE A 214 3.37 -3.42 9.86
CA PHE A 214 3.28 -1.99 10.16
C PHE A 214 2.25 -1.37 9.22
N GLY A 215 1.03 -1.17 9.73
CA GLY A 215 -0.11 -0.72 8.94
C GLY A 215 -0.31 0.78 9.00
N ASN A 216 -0.28 1.44 7.85
CA ASN A 216 -0.88 2.75 7.65
C ASN A 216 -2.38 2.63 7.38
N THR A 217 -2.79 1.50 6.78
CA THR A 217 -4.17 1.08 6.60
C THR A 217 -4.40 -0.32 7.16
N ARG A 218 -5.67 -0.75 7.18
CA ARG A 218 -6.09 -1.97 7.89
C ARG A 218 -5.67 -3.28 7.21
N SER A 219 -5.53 -3.27 5.87
CA SER A 219 -5.42 -4.52 5.10
C SER A 219 -4.33 -4.52 4.06
N TYR A 220 -3.90 -5.74 3.69
CA TYR A 220 -3.01 -6.05 2.58
C TYR A 220 -3.36 -7.39 1.94
N GLY A 221 -2.68 -7.78 0.87
CA GLY A 221 -2.77 -9.12 0.28
C GLY A 221 -4.16 -9.50 -0.24
N GLY A 222 -4.97 -8.51 -0.61
CA GLY A 222 -6.32 -8.70 -1.14
C GLY A 222 -7.41 -8.72 -0.06
N GLY A 223 -7.23 -7.96 1.01
CA GLY A 223 -8.23 -7.73 2.06
C GLY A 223 -7.98 -8.51 3.37
N LEU A 224 -6.74 -8.97 3.61
CA LEU A 224 -6.37 -9.52 4.92
C LEU A 224 -6.20 -8.37 5.92
N LEU A 225 -7.06 -8.31 6.92
CA LEU A 225 -7.09 -7.25 7.94
C LEU A 225 -5.97 -7.46 8.97
N ILE A 226 -4.70 -7.27 8.58
CA ILE A 226 -3.54 -7.53 9.45
C ILE A 226 -3.37 -6.48 10.56
N CYS A 227 -3.76 -5.24 10.31
CA CYS A 227 -3.78 -4.14 11.27
C CYS A 227 -5.21 -3.56 11.36
N PRO A 228 -6.20 -4.30 11.92
CA PRO A 228 -7.63 -3.98 11.78
C PRO A 228 -8.03 -2.62 12.36
N ASN A 229 -7.24 -2.08 13.26
CA ASN A 229 -7.49 -0.81 13.95
C ASN A 229 -6.73 0.38 13.34
N ALA A 230 -5.94 0.16 12.28
CA ALA A 230 -5.16 1.22 11.66
C ALA A 230 -6.03 2.36 11.14
N ASP A 231 -5.62 3.58 11.45
CA ASP A 231 -6.25 4.82 11.00
C ASP A 231 -5.23 5.65 10.20
N ARG A 232 -5.47 5.75 8.92
CA ARG A 232 -4.63 6.46 7.95
C ARG A 232 -4.56 7.98 8.14
N THR A 233 -5.09 8.51 9.25
CA THR A 233 -5.21 9.97 9.46
C THR A 233 -4.75 10.44 10.84
N ASP A 234 -4.23 9.54 11.67
CA ASP A 234 -3.88 9.84 13.07
C ASP A 234 -2.37 10.02 13.33
N GLY A 235 -1.56 9.91 12.27
CA GLY A 235 -0.10 10.11 12.35
C GLY A 235 0.64 8.95 12.98
N LEU A 236 0.05 7.75 13.04
CA LEU A 236 0.64 6.56 13.64
C LEU A 236 0.65 5.39 12.64
N LEU A 237 1.51 4.42 12.88
CA LEU A 237 1.44 3.09 12.30
C LEU A 237 0.94 2.12 13.36
N ASP A 238 -0.01 1.28 12.99
CA ASP A 238 -0.45 0.15 13.79
C ASP A 238 0.49 -1.03 13.57
N ILE A 239 1.02 -1.58 14.66
CA ILE A 239 1.99 -2.67 14.64
C ILE A 239 1.29 -3.93 15.09
N THR A 240 1.37 -4.99 14.29
CA THR A 240 0.89 -6.32 14.65
C THR A 240 2.05 -7.30 14.63
N MET A 241 2.27 -8.00 15.74
CA MET A 241 3.34 -8.98 15.92
C MET A 241 2.75 -10.35 16.28
N ALA A 242 3.17 -11.40 15.56
CA ALA A 242 2.76 -12.76 15.84
C ALA A 242 3.88 -13.54 16.57
N HIS A 243 3.55 -14.17 17.69
CA HIS A 243 4.51 -14.84 18.60
C HIS A 243 4.38 -16.37 18.57
N SER A 244 4.11 -16.98 17.44
CA SER A 244 3.86 -18.42 17.40
C SER A 244 4.82 -19.17 16.49
N ASP A 245 5.54 -20.16 17.03
CA ASP A 245 6.33 -21.16 16.30
C ASP A 245 5.48 -22.38 15.87
N SER A 246 4.22 -22.42 16.28
CA SER A 246 3.32 -23.54 15.99
C SER A 246 2.63 -23.37 14.65
N ARG A 247 2.93 -24.27 13.71
CA ARG A 247 2.29 -24.31 12.38
C ARG A 247 0.76 -24.42 12.47
N THR A 248 0.26 -25.22 13.39
CA THR A 248 -1.19 -25.41 13.60
C THR A 248 -1.86 -24.15 14.14
N LYS A 249 -1.19 -23.41 15.01
CA LYS A 249 -1.67 -22.12 15.51
C LYS A 249 -1.69 -21.09 14.38
N LEU A 250 -0.63 -20.97 13.58
CA LEU A 250 -0.57 -20.04 12.44
C LEU A 250 -1.67 -20.32 11.41
N VAL A 251 -1.94 -21.58 11.09
CA VAL A 251 -3.04 -21.96 10.18
C VAL A 251 -4.40 -21.57 10.77
N ARG A 252 -4.60 -21.73 12.08
CA ARG A 252 -5.81 -21.30 12.77
C ARG A 252 -5.95 -19.78 12.86
N LEU A 253 -4.83 -19.07 12.83
CA LEU A 253 -4.81 -17.61 12.84
C LEU A 253 -5.36 -17.02 11.53
N PHE A 254 -5.16 -17.67 10.40
CA PHE A 254 -5.52 -17.14 9.09
C PHE A 254 -7.01 -16.73 8.96
N PRO A 255 -8.01 -17.52 9.35
CA PRO A 255 -9.42 -17.09 9.32
C PRO A 255 -9.71 -15.89 10.23
N THR A 256 -8.95 -15.71 11.32
CA THR A 256 -9.12 -14.59 12.23
C THR A 256 -8.49 -13.31 11.67
N VAL A 257 -7.40 -13.42 10.90
CA VAL A 257 -6.83 -12.29 10.14
C VAL A 257 -7.80 -11.78 9.08
N VAL A 258 -8.50 -12.68 8.38
CA VAL A 258 -9.54 -12.30 7.41
C VAL A 258 -10.65 -11.48 8.07
N LYS A 259 -10.97 -11.76 9.34
CA LYS A 259 -12.02 -11.06 10.12
C LYS A 259 -11.48 -9.89 10.94
N GLY A 260 -10.17 -9.73 11.07
CA GLY A 260 -9.52 -8.73 11.92
C GLY A 260 -9.58 -9.06 13.43
N THR A 261 -9.98 -10.29 13.82
CA THR A 261 -10.12 -10.70 15.23
C THR A 261 -8.87 -11.36 15.82
N HIS A 262 -7.83 -11.54 15.02
CA HIS A 262 -6.56 -12.15 15.47
C HIS A 262 -5.85 -11.31 16.55
N VAL A 263 -6.08 -10.01 16.59
CA VAL A 263 -5.50 -9.08 17.59
C VAL A 263 -6.02 -9.32 19.02
N GLU A 264 -7.06 -10.14 19.18
CA GLU A 264 -7.63 -10.55 20.46
C GLU A 264 -6.99 -11.85 21.00
N LEU A 265 -6.09 -12.47 20.25
CA LEU A 265 -5.49 -13.75 20.60
C LEU A 265 -4.16 -13.56 21.35
N ASP A 266 -3.88 -14.43 22.32
CA ASP A 266 -2.65 -14.39 23.14
C ASP A 266 -1.35 -14.51 22.31
N GLU A 267 -1.44 -15.11 21.13
CA GLU A 267 -0.32 -15.26 20.20
C GLU A 267 -0.01 -13.99 19.39
N VAL A 268 -0.80 -12.92 19.55
CA VAL A 268 -0.65 -11.67 18.81
C VAL A 268 -0.53 -10.51 19.80
N SER A 269 0.48 -9.69 19.61
CA SER A 269 0.58 -8.42 20.32
C SER A 269 0.47 -7.27 19.31
N THR A 270 -0.04 -6.14 19.81
CA THR A 270 -0.18 -4.91 19.02
C THR A 270 0.46 -3.74 19.72
N ALA A 271 0.96 -2.79 18.95
CA ALA A 271 1.47 -1.52 19.43
C ALA A 271 1.15 -0.43 18.41
N ARG A 272 1.42 0.83 18.74
CA ARG A 272 1.27 1.97 17.83
C ARG A 272 2.43 2.93 18.03
N ALA A 273 3.00 3.44 16.95
CA ALA A 273 4.11 4.39 17.03
C ALA A 273 4.13 5.31 15.81
N LYS A 274 4.78 6.46 15.95
CA LYS A 274 5.09 7.36 14.83
C LYS A 274 6.30 6.89 14.06
N SER A 275 7.28 6.35 14.75
CA SER A 275 8.52 5.85 14.16
C SER A 275 8.96 4.55 14.85
N ILE A 276 9.47 3.64 14.07
CA ILE A 276 9.90 2.32 14.51
C ILE A 276 11.26 2.02 13.89
N HIS A 277 12.28 1.87 14.72
CA HIS A 277 13.52 1.23 14.30
C HIS A 277 13.34 -0.28 14.39
N VAL A 278 13.56 -0.99 13.28
CA VAL A 278 13.33 -2.43 13.19
C VAL A 278 14.62 -3.14 12.84
N GLU A 279 15.04 -4.08 13.68
CA GLU A 279 16.19 -4.95 13.44
C GLU A 279 15.75 -6.42 13.42
N CYS A 280 16.20 -7.15 12.42
CA CYS A 280 16.18 -8.61 12.38
C CYS A 280 17.19 -9.08 11.31
N PRO A 281 18.29 -9.74 11.67
CA PRO A 281 19.36 -10.06 10.74
C PRO A 281 18.90 -10.94 9.58
N GLY A 282 19.21 -10.51 8.36
CA GLY A 282 18.98 -11.29 7.14
C GLY A 282 17.51 -11.37 6.69
N ILE A 283 16.65 -10.54 7.24
CA ILE A 283 15.20 -10.51 6.89
C ILE A 283 14.88 -9.26 6.08
N ASN A 284 14.08 -9.44 5.03
CA ASN A 284 13.62 -8.38 4.15
C ASN A 284 12.34 -7.73 4.66
N VAL A 285 12.12 -6.47 4.26
CA VAL A 285 10.85 -5.75 4.40
C VAL A 285 10.20 -5.63 3.02
N TYR A 286 8.93 -5.91 2.96
CA TYR A 286 8.06 -5.67 1.81
C TYR A 286 7.01 -4.62 2.19
N ALA A 287 6.70 -3.72 1.26
CA ALA A 287 5.69 -2.68 1.45
C ALA A 287 4.80 -2.58 0.22
N ASP A 288 3.49 -2.51 0.41
CA ASP A 288 2.48 -2.57 -0.68
C ASP A 288 2.69 -3.76 -1.63
N GLY A 289 3.25 -4.87 -1.11
CA GLY A 289 3.57 -6.09 -1.87
C GLY A 289 4.92 -6.07 -2.61
N ASP A 290 5.66 -4.98 -2.60
CA ASP A 290 6.96 -4.84 -3.27
C ASP A 290 8.12 -4.85 -2.28
N PHE A 291 9.27 -5.38 -2.71
CA PHE A 291 10.50 -5.32 -1.94
C PHE A 291 10.85 -3.87 -1.59
N ALA A 292 11.13 -3.62 -0.33
CA ALA A 292 11.60 -2.32 0.15
C ALA A 292 13.10 -2.37 0.46
N CYS A 293 13.51 -3.12 1.46
CA CYS A 293 14.91 -3.23 1.84
C CYS A 293 15.18 -4.48 2.71
N LEU A 294 16.46 -4.71 2.97
CA LEU A 294 16.93 -5.60 4.03
C LEU A 294 17.01 -4.84 5.35
N LEU A 295 16.56 -5.46 6.45
CA LEU A 295 16.71 -4.89 7.79
C LEU A 295 18.20 -4.74 8.19
N PRO A 296 18.58 -3.72 9.00
CA PRO A 296 17.70 -2.82 9.76
C PRO A 296 17.11 -1.67 8.92
N ALA A 297 15.95 -1.17 9.35
CA ALA A 297 15.27 -0.05 8.73
C ALA A 297 14.53 0.84 9.75
N GLU A 298 14.37 2.11 9.39
CA GLU A 298 13.45 3.04 10.04
C GLU A 298 12.13 3.02 9.27
N ILE A 299 11.03 2.77 9.96
CA ILE A 299 9.67 2.80 9.42
C ILE A 299 8.90 3.87 10.17
N SER A 300 8.29 4.83 9.47
CA SER A 300 7.61 5.95 10.10
C SER A 300 6.30 6.31 9.42
N ALA A 301 5.34 6.83 10.19
CA ALA A 301 4.18 7.53 9.66
C ALA A 301 4.56 8.96 9.31
N VAL A 302 4.18 9.41 8.12
CA VAL A 302 4.32 10.81 7.71
C VAL A 302 2.93 11.40 7.54
N PRO A 303 2.52 12.30 8.46
CA PRO A 303 1.18 12.87 8.44
C PRO A 303 0.89 13.70 7.20
N ALA A 304 -0.35 13.61 6.72
CA ALA A 304 -0.88 14.41 5.62
C ALA A 304 -0.03 14.37 4.34
N ALA A 305 0.57 13.22 4.04
CA ALA A 305 1.55 13.07 2.97
C ALA A 305 0.93 12.84 1.59
N LEU A 306 -0.36 12.49 1.49
CA LEU A 306 -1.03 12.24 0.21
C LEU A 306 -2.44 12.79 0.20
N GLN A 307 -2.89 13.28 -0.95
CA GLN A 307 -4.30 13.50 -1.24
C GLN A 307 -4.81 12.37 -2.14
N ILE A 308 -5.95 11.77 -1.77
CA ILE A 308 -6.57 10.70 -2.56
C ILE A 308 -8.00 11.05 -2.93
N LEU A 309 -8.38 10.75 -4.17
CA LEU A 309 -9.76 10.88 -4.65
C LEU A 309 -10.58 9.67 -4.19
N ARG A 310 -11.72 9.93 -3.58
CA ARG A 310 -12.60 8.91 -3.03
C ARG A 310 -14.08 9.28 -3.20
N PRO A 311 -15.01 8.35 -3.03
CA PRO A 311 -16.44 8.67 -2.99
C PRO A 311 -16.75 9.70 -1.89
N ALA A 312 -17.78 10.53 -2.10
CA ALA A 312 -18.21 11.54 -1.12
C ALA A 312 -18.59 10.95 0.25
N ARG A 313 -19.08 9.71 0.25
CA ARG A 313 -19.42 8.93 1.45
C ARG A 313 -18.71 7.58 1.39
N LEU A 314 -18.04 7.22 2.48
CA LEU A 314 -17.51 5.87 2.72
C LEU A 314 -18.55 5.03 3.42
#